data_0745701f6cf9c6b340e01e0df3246970
#
_entry.id   0745701f6cf9c6b340e01e0df3246970
#
_cell.length_a   1.000
_cell.length_b   1.000
_cell.length_c   1.000
_cell.angle_alpha   90.00
_cell.angle_beta   90.00
_cell.angle_gamma   90.00
#
_symmetry.space_group_name_H-M   'P 1'
#
loop_
_entity.id
_entity.type
_entity.pdbx_description
1 polymer ?
#
loop_
_entity_poly.entity_id
_entity_poly.type
_entity_poly.pdbx_seq_one_letter_code
_entity_poly.pdbx_strand_id
1 'polypeptide(L)'
;KESGREAVSTCEADVLLERIKTETKAAHVTALRTMLLYTTPDARGHYEHIDKLPRIYPAVEYGRSRDGGRKLKRYNGIVMLEVNGLAGLSEVELVKEQARLLPQTWAAITGSSGRSVKIWVKFVLPDGNLPVKEENITLFHACAYRMAVQCYQPILPFPITLKEPNPAQSCRMTLDTDPYFNPDAIAFCQEQPFSMPGEQTFHQRKLAEKNPLLRLKPGFETSETFTI
;
A
#
# COMPACT_ATOMS: atom_id res chain seq x y z
N LYS A 1 -1.44 -16.16 -30.41
CA LYS A 1 -1.25 -15.77 -28.98
C LYS A 1 -1.93 -14.43 -28.85
N GLU A 2 -3.18 -14.41 -28.40
CA GLU A 2 -3.86 -13.19 -28.01
C GLU A 2 -3.15 -12.65 -26.76
N SER A 3 -2.49 -11.50 -26.88
CA SER A 3 -2.00 -10.75 -25.76
C SER A 3 -3.23 -10.28 -24.97
N GLY A 4 -3.54 -10.99 -23.88
CA GLY A 4 -4.61 -10.59 -23.00
C GLY A 4 -4.35 -9.17 -22.50
N ARG A 5 -5.08 -8.20 -23.07
CA ARG A 5 -5.06 -6.83 -22.62
C ARG A 5 -5.58 -6.81 -21.19
N GLU A 6 -4.70 -6.60 -20.23
CA GLU A 6 -5.12 -6.40 -18.84
C GLU A 6 -6.13 -5.24 -18.79
N ALA A 7 -7.35 -5.56 -18.37
CA ALA A 7 -8.38 -4.54 -18.16
C ALA A 7 -7.96 -3.68 -16.96
N VAL A 8 -7.86 -2.37 -17.17
CA VAL A 8 -7.61 -1.39 -16.11
C VAL A 8 -8.94 -0.77 -15.75
N SER A 9 -9.37 -0.92 -14.50
CA SER A 9 -10.55 -0.27 -13.94
C SER A 9 -10.19 0.49 -12.68
N THR A 10 -11.00 1.47 -12.34
CA THR A 10 -10.90 2.21 -11.07
C THR A 10 -12.15 1.92 -10.24
N CYS A 11 -12.01 1.90 -8.94
CA CYS A 11 -13.12 1.80 -8.00
C CYS A 11 -12.88 2.69 -6.79
N GLU A 12 -13.96 3.08 -6.13
CA GLU A 12 -13.91 3.79 -4.85
C GLU A 12 -13.38 2.86 -3.74
N ALA A 13 -12.87 3.46 -2.68
CA ALA A 13 -12.24 2.75 -1.57
C ALA A 13 -13.16 1.76 -0.86
N ASP A 14 -14.39 2.18 -0.58
CA ASP A 14 -15.42 1.36 0.05
C ASP A 14 -15.79 0.14 -0.82
N VAL A 15 -15.93 0.35 -2.13
CA VAL A 15 -16.17 -0.74 -3.10
C VAL A 15 -15.01 -1.72 -3.11
N LEU A 16 -13.76 -1.22 -3.07
CA LEU A 16 -12.57 -2.08 -3.00
C LEU A 16 -12.56 -2.92 -1.72
N LEU A 17 -12.88 -2.30 -0.58
CA LEU A 17 -12.89 -2.98 0.71
C LEU A 17 -14.00 -4.03 0.80
N GLU A 18 -15.20 -3.73 0.30
CA GLU A 18 -16.26 -4.74 0.19
C GLU A 18 -15.87 -5.91 -0.73
N ARG A 19 -15.16 -5.64 -1.81
CA ARG A 19 -14.60 -6.69 -2.65
C ARG A 19 -13.54 -7.53 -1.95
N ILE A 20 -12.71 -6.92 -1.08
CA ILE A 20 -11.72 -7.64 -0.28
C ILE A 20 -12.42 -8.56 0.73
N LYS A 21 -13.52 -8.11 1.36
CA LYS A 21 -14.32 -8.91 2.30
C LYS A 21 -15.03 -10.08 1.64
N THR A 22 -15.52 -9.89 0.42
CA THR A 22 -16.42 -10.82 -0.28
C THR A 22 -15.86 -11.30 -1.62
N GLU A 23 -14.54 -11.29 -1.79
CA GLU A 23 -13.83 -11.43 -3.06
C GLU A 23 -14.42 -12.50 -4.00
N THR A 24 -14.73 -12.08 -5.20
CA THR A 24 -15.24 -12.97 -6.27
C THR A 24 -14.20 -14.02 -6.71
N LYS A 25 -12.92 -13.76 -6.46
CA LYS A 25 -11.82 -14.70 -6.69
C LYS A 25 -11.41 -15.46 -5.41
N ALA A 26 -12.32 -15.53 -4.41
CA ALA A 26 -12.07 -16.22 -3.14
C ALA A 26 -11.55 -17.66 -3.33
N ALA A 27 -12.05 -18.38 -4.35
CA ALA A 27 -11.59 -19.72 -4.67
C ALA A 27 -10.08 -19.77 -5.01
N HIS A 28 -9.57 -18.78 -5.73
CA HIS A 28 -8.13 -18.71 -6.04
C HIS A 28 -7.31 -18.33 -4.81
N VAL A 29 -7.80 -17.41 -3.97
CA VAL A 29 -7.15 -17.04 -2.70
C VAL A 29 -7.11 -18.24 -1.76
N THR A 30 -8.22 -18.95 -1.61
CA THR A 30 -8.32 -20.15 -0.77
C THR A 30 -7.38 -21.26 -1.27
N ALA A 31 -7.39 -21.54 -2.58
CA ALA A 31 -6.50 -22.52 -3.18
C ALA A 31 -5.02 -22.17 -2.94
N LEU A 32 -4.64 -20.89 -3.14
CA LEU A 32 -3.29 -20.40 -2.84
C LEU A 32 -2.91 -20.63 -1.39
N ARG A 33 -3.76 -20.26 -0.45
CA ARG A 33 -3.51 -20.44 1.00
C ARG A 33 -3.39 -21.91 1.38
N THR A 34 -4.25 -22.77 0.82
CA THR A 34 -4.19 -24.21 1.03
C THR A 34 -2.88 -24.79 0.50
N MET A 35 -2.48 -24.40 -0.70
CA MET A 35 -1.20 -24.85 -1.28
C MET A 35 -0.01 -24.47 -0.40
N LEU A 36 0.00 -23.25 0.14
CA LEU A 36 1.08 -22.76 1.01
C LEU A 36 1.16 -23.49 2.37
N LEU A 37 0.16 -24.26 2.74
CA LEU A 37 0.24 -25.15 3.92
C LEU A 37 1.06 -26.44 3.63
N TYR A 38 1.07 -26.89 2.38
CA TYR A 38 1.64 -28.20 2.00
C TYR A 38 2.83 -28.11 1.06
N THR A 39 3.12 -26.94 0.49
CA THR A 39 4.18 -26.75 -0.50
C THR A 39 5.08 -25.58 -0.13
N THR A 40 6.29 -25.60 -0.67
CA THR A 40 7.19 -24.45 -0.60
C THR A 40 6.65 -23.29 -1.46
N PRO A 41 6.96 -22.03 -1.11
CA PRO A 41 6.54 -20.87 -1.90
C PRO A 41 6.94 -20.89 -3.38
N ASP A 42 7.97 -21.67 -3.73
CA ASP A 42 8.52 -21.77 -5.09
C ASP A 42 7.87 -22.84 -5.96
N ALA A 43 6.86 -23.57 -5.43
CA ALA A 43 6.15 -24.57 -6.23
C ALA A 43 5.40 -23.89 -7.40
N ARG A 44 5.55 -24.45 -8.62
CA ARG A 44 4.96 -23.88 -9.85
C ARG A 44 3.48 -23.57 -9.74
N GLY A 45 2.70 -24.43 -9.08
CA GLY A 45 1.27 -24.21 -8.87
C GLY A 45 0.91 -22.96 -8.07
N HIS A 46 1.81 -22.47 -7.22
CA HIS A 46 1.65 -21.24 -6.46
C HIS A 46 1.50 -20.03 -7.39
N TYR A 47 2.36 -19.92 -8.40
CA TYR A 47 2.32 -18.81 -9.35
C TYR A 47 1.05 -18.79 -10.22
N GLU A 48 0.52 -19.97 -10.57
CA GLU A 48 -0.72 -20.07 -11.36
C GLU A 48 -1.93 -19.46 -10.67
N HIS A 49 -2.04 -19.59 -9.36
CA HIS A 49 -3.13 -18.98 -8.59
C HIS A 49 -2.90 -17.49 -8.36
N ILE A 50 -1.66 -17.09 -8.04
CA ILE A 50 -1.32 -15.66 -7.85
C ILE A 50 -1.58 -14.86 -9.13
N ASP A 51 -1.20 -15.40 -10.29
CA ASP A 51 -1.32 -14.67 -11.56
C ASP A 51 -2.78 -14.48 -12.02
N LYS A 52 -3.71 -15.28 -11.50
CA LYS A 52 -5.14 -15.12 -11.73
C LYS A 52 -5.78 -14.02 -10.87
N LEU A 53 -5.08 -13.56 -9.81
CA LEU A 53 -5.58 -12.51 -8.94
C LEU A 53 -5.33 -11.14 -9.56
N PRO A 54 -6.33 -10.25 -9.60
CA PRO A 54 -6.14 -8.87 -10.02
C PRO A 54 -5.06 -8.16 -9.18
N ARG A 55 -4.45 -7.14 -9.74
CA ARG A 55 -3.52 -6.27 -9.04
C ARG A 55 -4.21 -5.00 -8.57
N ILE A 56 -3.93 -4.58 -7.35
CA ILE A 56 -4.38 -3.32 -6.76
C ILE A 56 -3.18 -2.38 -6.71
N TYR A 57 -3.35 -1.17 -7.20
CA TYR A 57 -2.35 -0.08 -7.19
C TYR A 57 -2.83 1.02 -6.24
N PRO A 58 -2.49 0.98 -4.95
CA PRO A 58 -3.05 1.93 -3.97
C PRO A 58 -2.56 3.36 -4.21
N ALA A 59 -1.32 3.54 -4.63
CA ALA A 59 -0.72 4.87 -4.78
C ALA A 59 -1.08 5.58 -6.07
N VAL A 60 -1.52 4.86 -7.11
CA VAL A 60 -1.69 5.44 -8.46
C VAL A 60 -2.97 4.98 -9.13
N GLU A 61 -3.56 5.89 -9.87
CA GLU A 61 -4.65 5.61 -10.81
C GLU A 61 -4.08 5.64 -12.24
N TYR A 62 -4.35 4.58 -12.98
CA TYR A 62 -3.98 4.47 -14.39
C TYR A 62 -5.17 4.70 -15.30
N GLY A 63 -4.93 5.42 -16.39
CA GLY A 63 -5.82 5.48 -17.55
C GLY A 63 -5.20 4.74 -18.73
N ARG A 64 -5.99 4.59 -19.80
CA ARG A 64 -5.48 4.09 -21.09
C ARG A 64 -4.81 5.23 -21.86
N SER A 65 -3.63 4.98 -22.36
CA SER A 65 -2.98 5.83 -23.36
C SER A 65 -3.53 5.54 -24.76
N ARG A 66 -3.32 6.47 -25.72
CA ARG A 66 -3.76 6.33 -27.11
C ARG A 66 -3.14 5.13 -27.83
N ASP A 67 -1.93 4.75 -27.44
CA ASP A 67 -1.19 3.59 -27.93
C ASP A 67 -1.58 2.27 -27.25
N GLY A 68 -2.59 2.30 -26.34
CA GLY A 68 -3.08 1.14 -25.61
C GLY A 68 -2.26 0.81 -24.33
N GLY A 69 -1.21 1.57 -24.04
CA GLY A 69 -0.42 1.47 -22.82
C GLY A 69 -1.14 2.00 -21.58
N ARG A 70 -0.51 1.86 -20.42
CA ARG A 70 -0.95 2.49 -19.18
C ARG A 70 -0.35 3.89 -19.06
N LYS A 71 -1.17 4.88 -18.74
CA LYS A 71 -0.75 6.25 -18.46
C LYS A 71 -1.13 6.59 -17.03
N LEU A 72 -0.20 7.14 -16.25
CA LEU A 72 -0.50 7.69 -14.94
C LEU A 72 -1.55 8.81 -15.08
N LYS A 73 -2.68 8.65 -14.41
CA LYS A 73 -3.79 9.62 -14.41
C LYS A 73 -3.76 10.46 -13.14
N ARG A 74 -3.57 9.81 -11.98
CA ARG A 74 -3.56 10.46 -10.67
C ARG A 74 -2.64 9.71 -9.71
N TYR A 75 -2.02 10.46 -8.80
CA TYR A 75 -1.33 9.95 -7.63
C TYR A 75 -2.22 10.15 -6.41
N ASN A 76 -2.38 9.14 -5.57
CA ASN A 76 -3.30 9.13 -4.43
C ASN A 76 -2.62 9.45 -3.10
N GLY A 77 -1.31 9.62 -3.05
CA GLY A 77 -0.59 9.87 -1.79
C GLY A 77 -0.55 8.69 -0.83
N ILE A 78 -0.87 7.48 -1.28
CA ILE A 78 -0.88 6.29 -0.44
C ILE A 78 0.45 5.56 -0.55
N VAL A 79 1.06 5.28 0.58
CA VAL A 79 2.23 4.41 0.72
C VAL A 79 1.78 3.05 1.23
N MET A 80 2.28 1.98 0.62
CA MET A 80 2.02 0.61 1.05
C MET A 80 3.26 0.03 1.72
N LEU A 81 3.14 -0.32 3.00
CA LEU A 81 4.09 -1.15 3.73
C LEU A 81 3.66 -2.61 3.69
N GLU A 82 4.62 -3.51 3.77
CA GLU A 82 4.37 -4.94 3.79
C GLU A 82 5.09 -5.61 4.95
N VAL A 83 4.38 -6.46 5.68
CA VAL A 83 4.95 -7.42 6.63
C VAL A 83 4.70 -8.80 6.05
N ASN A 84 5.75 -9.51 5.68
CA ASN A 84 5.66 -10.82 5.05
C ASN A 84 6.26 -11.92 5.95
N GLY A 85 6.02 -13.18 5.61
CA GLY A 85 6.63 -14.32 6.30
C GLY A 85 6.01 -14.64 7.65
N LEU A 86 4.78 -14.20 7.90
CA LEU A 86 4.06 -14.49 9.12
C LEU A 86 3.68 -15.98 9.19
N ALA A 87 3.68 -16.54 10.40
CA ALA A 87 3.42 -17.96 10.61
C ALA A 87 1.95 -18.34 10.35
N GLY A 88 1.01 -17.41 10.65
CA GLY A 88 -0.42 -17.67 10.48
C GLY A 88 -1.30 -16.47 10.84
N LEU A 89 -2.60 -16.74 10.94
CA LEU A 89 -3.61 -15.70 11.17
C LEU A 89 -3.42 -14.93 12.48
N SER A 90 -2.97 -15.57 13.56
CA SER A 90 -2.74 -14.89 14.84
C SER A 90 -1.68 -13.78 14.73
N GLU A 91 -0.60 -14.02 14.00
CA GLU A 91 0.42 -13.01 13.76
C GLU A 91 -0.07 -11.93 12.79
N VAL A 92 -0.88 -12.29 11.80
CA VAL A 92 -1.53 -11.34 10.88
C VAL A 92 -2.42 -10.38 11.66
N GLU A 93 -3.29 -10.89 12.53
CA GLU A 93 -4.17 -10.06 13.36
C GLU A 93 -3.37 -9.17 14.31
N LEU A 94 -2.32 -9.70 14.95
CA LEU A 94 -1.45 -8.92 15.81
C LEU A 94 -0.80 -7.73 15.05
N VAL A 95 -0.34 -7.94 13.83
CA VAL A 95 0.21 -6.85 13.00
C VAL A 95 -0.87 -5.82 12.66
N LYS A 96 -2.08 -6.26 12.30
CA LYS A 96 -3.21 -5.35 12.00
C LYS A 96 -3.59 -4.52 13.23
N GLU A 97 -3.66 -5.16 14.41
CA GLU A 97 -3.95 -4.48 15.67
C GLU A 97 -2.90 -3.43 16.04
N GLN A 98 -1.62 -3.73 15.85
CA GLN A 98 -0.57 -2.75 16.11
C GLN A 98 -0.57 -1.61 15.08
N ALA A 99 -0.79 -1.92 13.81
CA ALA A 99 -0.88 -0.91 12.78
C ALA A 99 -2.03 0.09 13.02
N ARG A 100 -3.19 -0.39 13.47
CA ARG A 100 -4.37 0.47 13.75
C ARG A 100 -4.19 1.45 14.90
N LEU A 101 -3.16 1.27 15.73
CA LEU A 101 -2.86 2.23 16.81
C LEU A 101 -2.36 3.56 16.27
N LEU A 102 -1.81 3.61 15.06
CA LEU A 102 -1.44 4.85 14.42
C LEU A 102 -2.65 5.44 13.67
N PRO A 103 -3.06 6.67 13.99
CA PRO A 103 -4.19 7.33 13.33
C PRO A 103 -3.94 7.61 11.84
N GLN A 104 -2.72 7.43 11.36
CA GLN A 104 -2.32 7.56 9.95
C GLN A 104 -2.57 6.28 9.14
N THR A 105 -2.86 5.17 9.80
CA THR A 105 -3.19 3.92 9.12
C THR A 105 -4.55 4.06 8.46
N TRP A 106 -4.55 4.11 7.12
CA TRP A 106 -5.77 4.18 6.35
C TRP A 106 -6.42 2.80 6.17
N ALA A 107 -5.61 1.79 5.87
CA ALA A 107 -6.06 0.41 5.85
C ALA A 107 -4.95 -0.55 6.26
N ALA A 108 -5.34 -1.69 6.85
CA ALA A 108 -4.47 -2.84 7.07
C ALA A 108 -5.22 -4.10 6.69
N ILE A 109 -4.72 -4.81 5.67
CA ILE A 109 -5.38 -5.95 5.07
C ILE A 109 -4.47 -7.18 5.04
N THR A 110 -5.07 -8.35 5.21
CA THR A 110 -4.40 -9.63 5.02
C THR A 110 -4.03 -9.82 3.56
N GLY A 111 -2.77 -10.13 3.27
CA GLY A 111 -2.33 -10.42 1.91
C GLY A 111 -2.87 -11.74 1.37
N SER A 112 -2.79 -11.93 0.05
CA SER A 112 -3.34 -13.11 -0.65
C SER A 112 -2.79 -14.45 -0.14
N SER A 113 -1.55 -14.48 0.36
CA SER A 113 -0.95 -15.67 0.97
C SER A 113 -1.55 -16.06 2.32
N GLY A 114 -2.27 -15.16 3.00
CA GLY A 114 -2.69 -15.33 4.40
C GLY A 114 -1.55 -15.25 5.42
N ARG A 115 -0.32 -14.96 4.97
CA ARG A 115 0.91 -14.88 5.79
C ARG A 115 1.63 -13.53 5.60
N SER A 116 0.86 -12.50 5.33
CA SER A 116 1.37 -11.14 5.18
C SER A 116 0.28 -10.13 5.48
N VAL A 117 0.71 -8.93 5.84
CA VAL A 117 -0.18 -7.76 6.00
C VAL A 117 0.29 -6.66 5.07
N LYS A 118 -0.67 -5.97 4.43
CA LYS A 118 -0.46 -4.76 3.65
C LYS A 118 -1.04 -3.60 4.45
N ILE A 119 -0.20 -2.63 4.79
CA ILE A 119 -0.58 -1.44 5.55
C ILE A 119 -0.53 -0.25 4.60
N TRP A 120 -1.63 0.46 4.46
CA TRP A 120 -1.76 1.63 3.60
C TRP A 120 -1.82 2.90 4.44
N VAL A 121 -0.95 3.84 4.12
CA VAL A 121 -0.72 5.05 4.91
C VAL A 121 -0.82 6.26 4.00
N LYS A 122 -1.57 7.29 4.41
CA LYS A 122 -1.76 8.53 3.64
C LYS A 122 -0.65 9.54 3.88
N PHE A 123 -0.26 10.22 2.80
CA PHE A 123 0.70 11.31 2.80
C PHE A 123 0.22 12.47 1.95
N VAL A 124 0.48 13.69 2.40
CA VAL A 124 0.18 14.94 1.69
C VAL A 124 1.33 15.94 1.82
N LEU A 125 1.34 16.96 0.97
CA LEU A 125 2.18 18.14 1.12
C LEU A 125 1.66 19.05 2.26
N PRO A 126 2.45 20.02 2.74
CA PRO A 126 2.02 20.94 3.81
C PRO A 126 0.76 21.75 3.50
N ASP A 127 0.49 21.99 2.22
CA ASP A 127 -0.72 22.66 1.74
C ASP A 127 -1.93 21.72 1.60
N GLY A 128 -1.75 20.43 1.93
CA GLY A 128 -2.76 19.40 1.80
C GLY A 128 -2.87 18.80 0.40
N ASN A 129 -2.13 19.29 -0.58
CA ASN A 129 -2.15 18.80 -1.95
C ASN A 129 -1.21 17.59 -2.16
N LEU A 130 -1.25 17.04 -3.36
CA LEU A 130 -0.33 15.99 -3.81
C LEU A 130 0.52 16.48 -4.99
N PRO A 131 1.75 15.96 -5.16
CA PRO A 131 2.55 16.31 -6.32
C PRO A 131 1.90 15.80 -7.61
N VAL A 132 2.00 16.60 -8.68
CA VAL A 132 1.38 16.29 -9.98
C VAL A 132 2.41 15.83 -11.01
N LYS A 133 3.62 16.39 -10.98
CA LYS A 133 4.69 16.03 -11.93
C LYS A 133 5.29 14.68 -11.53
N GLU A 134 5.49 13.80 -12.49
CA GLU A 134 5.95 12.42 -12.28
C GLU A 134 7.27 12.35 -11.49
N GLU A 135 8.21 13.24 -11.79
CA GLU A 135 9.49 13.34 -11.06
C GLU A 135 9.26 13.66 -9.57
N ASN A 136 8.38 14.63 -9.29
CA ASN A 136 8.04 15.01 -7.92
C ASN A 136 7.25 13.91 -7.21
N ILE A 137 6.39 13.18 -7.91
CA ILE A 137 5.67 12.02 -7.37
C ILE A 137 6.66 10.95 -6.91
N THR A 138 7.65 10.63 -7.73
CA THR A 138 8.66 9.60 -7.41
C THR A 138 9.47 9.98 -6.18
N LEU A 139 9.94 11.22 -6.11
CA LEU A 139 10.70 11.71 -4.95
C LEU A 139 9.85 11.78 -3.68
N PHE A 140 8.64 12.34 -3.80
CA PHE A 140 7.68 12.40 -2.70
C PHE A 140 7.38 11.00 -2.15
N HIS A 141 7.03 10.06 -3.02
CA HIS A 141 6.71 8.70 -2.63
C HIS A 141 7.88 7.98 -1.95
N ALA A 142 9.10 8.20 -2.44
CA ALA A 142 10.30 7.63 -1.84
C ALA A 142 10.56 8.18 -0.42
N CYS A 143 10.39 9.48 -0.20
CA CYS A 143 10.50 10.10 1.11
C CYS A 143 9.40 9.63 2.05
N ALA A 144 8.15 9.61 1.57
CA ALA A 144 6.98 9.14 2.31
C ALA A 144 7.11 7.67 2.73
N TYR A 145 7.59 6.80 1.84
CA TYR A 145 7.85 5.39 2.16
C TYR A 145 8.86 5.24 3.31
N ARG A 146 9.98 5.97 3.25
CA ARG A 146 11.00 5.91 4.32
C ARG A 146 10.47 6.42 5.64
N MET A 147 9.70 7.52 5.62
CA MET A 147 9.04 8.04 6.81
C MET A 147 8.05 7.02 7.37
N ALA A 148 7.22 6.40 6.54
CA ALA A 148 6.31 5.36 6.96
C ALA A 148 7.06 4.19 7.62
N VAL A 149 8.15 3.69 7.02
CA VAL A 149 8.97 2.63 7.62
C VAL A 149 9.49 3.05 8.98
N GLN A 150 10.04 4.26 9.12
CA GLN A 150 10.57 4.77 10.39
C GLN A 150 9.51 4.88 11.49
N CYS A 151 8.27 5.24 11.13
CA CYS A 151 7.18 5.37 12.09
C CYS A 151 6.57 4.02 12.48
N TYR A 152 6.45 3.10 11.54
CA TYR A 152 5.76 1.82 11.78
C TYR A 152 6.68 0.73 12.31
N GLN A 153 7.96 0.66 11.91
CA GLN A 153 8.86 -0.40 12.33
C GLN A 153 8.99 -0.53 13.86
N PRO A 154 9.05 0.57 14.67
CA PRO A 154 9.16 0.44 16.12
C PRO A 154 7.93 -0.12 16.83
N ILE A 155 6.75 -0.02 16.21
CA ILE A 155 5.49 -0.46 16.82
C ILE A 155 5.04 -1.84 16.33
N LEU A 156 5.52 -2.25 15.15
CA LEU A 156 5.13 -3.55 14.59
C LEU A 156 5.93 -4.68 15.24
N PRO A 157 5.28 -5.80 15.58
CA PRO A 157 5.94 -6.93 16.23
C PRO A 157 6.83 -7.74 15.29
N PHE A 158 6.72 -7.51 13.97
CA PHE A 158 7.48 -8.17 12.93
C PHE A 158 8.11 -7.16 11.98
N PRO A 159 9.25 -7.48 11.34
CA PRO A 159 9.95 -6.55 10.48
C PRO A 159 9.14 -6.23 9.22
N ILE A 160 9.16 -4.95 8.84
CA ILE A 160 8.67 -4.50 7.54
C ILE A 160 9.58 -5.06 6.45
N THR A 161 8.99 -5.67 5.44
CA THR A 161 9.71 -6.12 4.24
C THR A 161 10.08 -4.92 3.40
N LEU A 162 11.34 -4.50 3.50
CA LEU A 162 11.83 -3.34 2.76
C LEU A 162 11.82 -3.60 1.26
N LYS A 163 11.35 -2.61 0.51
CA LYS A 163 11.34 -2.60 -0.96
C LYS A 163 11.87 -1.28 -1.48
N GLU A 164 12.32 -1.28 -2.73
CA GLU A 164 12.62 -0.02 -3.42
C GLU A 164 11.32 0.77 -3.57
N PRO A 165 11.26 2.03 -3.09
CA PRO A 165 10.05 2.84 -3.16
C PRO A 165 9.62 3.09 -4.60
N ASN A 166 8.41 2.69 -4.94
CA ASN A 166 7.87 2.86 -6.28
C ASN A 166 6.36 3.18 -6.18
N PRO A 167 5.90 4.33 -6.72
CA PRO A 167 4.48 4.65 -6.73
C PRO A 167 3.64 3.62 -7.50
N ALA A 168 4.23 2.89 -8.45
CA ALA A 168 3.58 1.79 -9.16
C ALA A 168 3.58 0.45 -8.41
N GLN A 169 3.99 0.43 -7.13
CA GLN A 169 3.94 -0.77 -6.31
C GLN A 169 2.50 -1.27 -6.19
N SER A 170 2.30 -2.55 -6.46
CA SER A 170 0.98 -3.20 -6.41
C SER A 170 0.96 -4.36 -5.43
N CYS A 171 -0.20 -4.68 -4.90
CA CYS A 171 -0.48 -5.96 -4.25
C CYS A 171 -1.50 -6.76 -5.07
N ARG A 172 -1.61 -8.04 -4.79
CA ARG A 172 -2.65 -8.89 -5.38
C ARG A 172 -3.95 -8.73 -4.61
N MET A 173 -5.07 -8.85 -5.31
CA MET A 173 -6.37 -8.97 -4.68
C MET A 173 -6.35 -10.10 -3.66
N THR A 174 -7.06 -9.91 -2.56
CA THR A 174 -7.05 -10.83 -1.43
C THR A 174 -8.47 -11.07 -0.91
N LEU A 175 -8.60 -12.02 -0.01
CA LEU A 175 -9.78 -12.22 0.83
C LEU A 175 -9.38 -11.91 2.27
N ASP A 176 -10.03 -10.92 2.85
CA ASP A 176 -9.91 -10.56 4.27
C ASP A 176 -11.31 -10.22 4.79
N THR A 177 -11.84 -11.07 5.66
CA THR A 177 -13.20 -10.91 6.18
C THR A 177 -13.31 -9.82 7.25
N ASP A 178 -12.16 -9.40 7.80
CA ASP A 178 -12.07 -8.34 8.82
C ASP A 178 -10.92 -7.38 8.51
N PRO A 179 -10.93 -6.68 7.37
CA PRO A 179 -9.90 -5.69 7.04
C PRO A 179 -10.07 -4.47 7.93
N TYR A 180 -8.96 -3.96 8.48
CA TYR A 180 -8.99 -2.64 9.11
C TYR A 180 -9.10 -1.55 8.06
N PHE A 181 -10.01 -0.60 8.29
CA PHE A 181 -10.18 0.58 7.47
C PHE A 181 -10.58 1.80 8.31
N ASN A 182 -9.87 2.90 8.10
CA ASN A 182 -10.15 4.19 8.72
C ASN A 182 -10.30 5.25 7.63
N PRO A 183 -11.53 5.63 7.23
CA PRO A 183 -11.76 6.67 6.23
C PRO A 183 -11.24 8.04 6.70
N ASP A 184 -11.24 8.27 8.02
CA ASP A 184 -10.80 9.52 8.66
C ASP A 184 -9.30 9.50 9.03
N ALA A 185 -8.52 8.60 8.43
CA ALA A 185 -7.09 8.51 8.70
C ALA A 185 -6.39 9.84 8.42
N ILE A 186 -5.59 10.27 9.39
CA ILE A 186 -4.83 11.51 9.31
C ILE A 186 -3.64 11.31 8.38
N ALA A 187 -3.50 12.13 7.34
CA ALA A 187 -2.35 12.05 6.46
C ALA A 187 -1.07 12.58 7.12
N PHE A 188 0.05 11.88 6.92
CA PHE A 188 1.36 12.45 7.23
C PHE A 188 1.65 13.63 6.30
N CYS A 189 2.19 14.71 6.87
CA CYS A 189 2.63 15.86 6.10
C CYS A 189 4.11 15.69 5.71
N GLN A 190 4.39 15.63 4.40
CA GLN A 190 5.74 15.55 3.85
C GLN A 190 6.19 16.92 3.37
N GLU A 191 7.21 17.50 4.03
CA GLU A 191 7.75 18.82 3.67
C GLU A 191 8.62 18.77 2.40
N GLN A 192 8.62 19.87 1.65
CA GLN A 192 9.57 20.13 0.56
C GLN A 192 10.79 20.93 1.10
N PRO A 193 11.95 20.84 0.47
CA PRO A 193 12.27 20.06 -0.72
C PRO A 193 12.46 18.57 -0.42
N PHE A 194 12.10 17.71 -1.39
CA PHE A 194 12.41 16.29 -1.30
C PHE A 194 13.89 16.11 -1.63
N SER A 195 14.73 15.92 -0.60
CA SER A 195 16.14 15.62 -0.81
C SER A 195 16.35 14.12 -1.02
N MET A 196 17.19 13.79 -2.00
CA MET A 196 17.66 12.42 -2.18
C MET A 196 18.45 11.94 -0.96
N PRO A 197 18.43 10.65 -0.62
CA PRO A 197 19.24 10.10 0.46
C PRO A 197 20.72 10.40 0.21
N GLY A 198 21.34 11.14 1.10
CA GLY A 198 22.73 11.62 1.00
C GLY A 198 22.86 13.12 1.02
N GLU A 199 21.85 13.87 0.60
CA GLU A 199 21.83 15.35 0.61
C GLU A 199 21.03 15.96 1.76
N GLN A 200 20.74 15.18 2.80
CA GLN A 200 20.08 15.74 3.98
C GLN A 200 21.01 16.76 4.65
N THR A 201 20.66 18.02 4.51
CA THR A 201 21.31 19.08 5.26
C THR A 201 21.10 18.86 6.76
N PHE A 202 22.06 19.31 7.58
CA PHE A 202 22.04 19.20 9.05
C PHE A 202 20.71 19.71 9.68
N HIS A 203 20.02 20.64 9.00
CA HIS A 203 18.72 21.19 9.40
C HIS A 203 17.57 20.15 9.26
N GLN A 204 17.60 19.34 8.21
CA GLN A 204 16.56 18.32 7.95
C GLN A 204 16.70 17.14 8.91
N ARG A 205 17.94 16.78 9.31
CA ARG A 205 18.17 15.78 10.37
C ARG A 205 17.58 16.23 11.71
N LYS A 206 17.77 17.49 12.10
CA LYS A 206 17.19 18.05 13.34
C LYS A 206 15.66 18.12 13.33
N LEU A 207 15.03 18.29 12.17
CA LEU A 207 13.56 18.28 12.04
C LEU A 207 12.99 16.85 12.08
N ALA A 208 13.68 15.88 11.49
CA ALA A 208 13.31 14.46 11.58
C ALA A 208 13.46 13.91 13.02
N GLU A 209 14.44 14.39 13.77
CA GLU A 209 14.66 14.06 15.19
C GLU A 209 13.59 14.69 16.12
N LYS A 210 12.94 15.78 15.72
CA LYS A 210 11.86 16.44 16.46
C LYS A 210 10.48 15.90 16.14
N ASN A 211 10.28 14.60 16.37
CA ASN A 211 9.00 13.93 16.49
C ASN A 211 8.04 14.11 15.28
N PRO A 212 8.12 13.24 14.24
CA PRO A 212 7.27 13.30 13.05
C PRO A 212 5.77 13.12 13.34
N LEU A 213 5.40 12.64 14.53
CA LEU A 213 4.03 12.36 14.94
C LEU A 213 3.21 13.62 15.27
N LEU A 214 3.84 14.79 15.45
CA LEU A 214 3.16 16.00 15.92
C LEU A 214 2.61 16.92 14.81
N ARG A 215 2.79 16.58 13.53
CA ARG A 215 2.32 17.42 12.41
C ARG A 215 1.12 16.81 11.70
N LEU A 216 0.05 16.62 12.46
CA LEU A 216 -1.19 16.04 11.96
C LEU A 216 -2.12 17.14 11.48
N LYS A 217 -2.57 17.08 10.23
CA LYS A 217 -3.72 17.86 9.75
C LYS A 217 -4.95 16.96 9.65
N PRO A 218 -6.14 17.43 10.04
CA PRO A 218 -7.36 16.65 9.87
C PRO A 218 -7.62 16.35 8.39
N GLY A 219 -8.20 15.18 8.17
CA GLY A 219 -8.36 14.55 6.86
C GLY A 219 -9.03 15.41 5.81
N PHE A 220 -8.64 15.16 4.57
CA PHE A 220 -9.28 15.71 3.37
C PHE A 220 -10.38 14.74 2.91
N GLU A 221 -11.56 15.28 2.63
CA GLU A 221 -12.59 14.58 1.84
C GLU A 221 -12.13 14.50 0.39
N THR A 222 -11.40 13.47 0.05
CA THR A 222 -11.13 13.10 -1.34
C THR A 222 -11.73 11.73 -1.59
N SER A 223 -12.62 11.62 -2.56
CA SER A 223 -13.02 10.34 -3.10
C SER A 223 -11.78 9.64 -3.65
N GLU A 224 -11.34 8.60 -2.99
CA GLU A 224 -10.15 7.85 -3.39
C GLU A 224 -10.56 6.72 -4.32
N THR A 225 -10.03 6.75 -5.53
CA THR A 225 -10.23 5.71 -6.54
C THR A 225 -8.96 4.86 -6.68
N PHE A 226 -9.14 3.55 -6.84
CA PHE A 226 -8.05 2.59 -6.99
C PHE A 226 -8.10 1.92 -8.35
N THR A 227 -6.94 1.56 -8.89
CA THR A 227 -6.83 0.77 -10.10
C THR A 227 -6.73 -0.72 -9.75
N ILE A 228 -7.58 -1.53 -10.38
CA ILE A 228 -7.66 -2.98 -10.26
C ILE A 228 -7.37 -3.64 -11.60
#